data_aaf2f69c0d6741b20794b43031400aab
#
_entry.id   aaf2f69c0d6741b20794b43031400aab
#
_cell.length_a   1.000
_cell.length_b   1.000
_cell.length_c   1.000
_cell.angle_alpha   90.00
_cell.angle_beta   90.00
_cell.angle_gamma   90.00
#
_symmetry.space_group_name_H-M   'P 1'
#
loop_
_entity.id
_entity.type
_entity.pdbx_description
1 polymer ?
#
loop_
_entity_poly.entity_id
_entity_poly.type
_entity_poly.pdbx_seq_one_letter_code
_entity_poly.pdbx_strand_id
1 'polypeptide(L)'
;MTEKFRNKYRIPSNRLRGWDYAGSGHYYITVVTAGRERLFGDIINGEMVLNDLGQIVYDEFFKSFEIREELFLGEFVLMPNHLHAIVILDKSKCTNVGVGTDGDIVGTNGNVMETHGHVETHGRASLQYQRQYQQQQCQQQTTPPQFQRQPKSISSFVAGFKSSTIKQIDDWIDANNLTMAKFNKNNPLWQSNYHDHIIRNETEYLNISDYIIRNPMEWKEDSLNR
;
A
#
# COMPACT_ATOMS: atom_id res chain seq x y z
N MET A 1 -21.78 2.44 22.79
CA MET A 1 -22.45 1.19 22.34
C MET A 1 -21.83 0.79 21.02
N THR A 2 -21.20 -0.38 20.95
CA THR A 2 -20.57 -0.90 19.72
C THR A 2 -21.65 -1.43 18.78
N GLU A 3 -21.81 -0.82 17.60
CA GLU A 3 -22.78 -1.28 16.61
C GLU A 3 -22.47 -2.70 16.13
N LYS A 4 -23.48 -3.57 16.14
CA LYS A 4 -23.39 -4.93 15.58
C LYS A 4 -23.81 -4.89 14.11
N PHE A 5 -22.96 -5.42 13.22
CA PHE A 5 -23.32 -5.71 11.84
C PHE A 5 -23.50 -7.21 11.67
N ARG A 6 -24.69 -7.67 11.22
CA ARG A 6 -25.06 -9.10 11.08
C ARG A 6 -24.78 -9.92 12.35
N ASN A 7 -25.15 -9.39 13.51
CA ASN A 7 -24.93 -10.00 14.84
C ASN A 7 -23.46 -10.22 15.27
N LYS A 8 -22.48 -9.68 14.54
CA LYS A 8 -21.05 -9.69 14.91
C LYS A 8 -20.59 -8.31 15.29
N TYR A 9 -19.71 -8.20 16.26
CA TYR A 9 -19.06 -6.93 16.60
C TYR A 9 -18.23 -6.47 15.40
N ARG A 10 -18.47 -5.24 14.94
CA ARG A 10 -17.66 -4.63 13.91
C ARG A 10 -16.38 -4.09 14.55
N ILE A 11 -15.23 -4.58 14.11
CA ILE A 11 -13.95 -3.96 14.46
C ILE A 11 -13.96 -2.55 13.84
N PRO A 12 -13.79 -1.47 14.64
CA PRO A 12 -13.74 -0.13 14.09
C PRO A 12 -12.65 -0.03 13.02
N SER A 13 -12.94 0.70 11.97
CA SER A 13 -11.91 1.03 10.97
C SER A 13 -10.93 2.04 11.56
N ASN A 14 -9.64 1.77 11.47
CA ASN A 14 -8.57 2.71 11.88
C ASN A 14 -8.42 3.87 10.88
N ARG A 15 -9.21 3.90 9.81
CA ARG A 15 -9.13 4.91 8.76
C ARG A 15 -9.66 6.25 9.20
N LEU A 16 -8.97 7.30 8.77
CA LEU A 16 -9.40 8.67 8.98
C LEU A 16 -10.72 8.90 8.22
N ARG A 17 -11.76 9.29 8.97
CA ARG A 17 -13.07 9.64 8.38
C ARG A 17 -12.93 10.88 7.50
N GLY A 18 -13.52 10.84 6.31
CA GLY A 18 -13.49 11.97 5.37
C GLY A 18 -12.22 12.08 4.53
N TRP A 19 -11.26 11.17 4.69
CA TRP A 19 -10.09 11.11 3.81
C TRP A 19 -10.37 10.25 2.58
N ASP A 20 -10.01 10.78 1.40
CA ASP A 20 -10.09 10.02 0.15
C ASP A 20 -8.82 9.15 -0.04
N TYR A 21 -8.93 7.90 0.33
CA TYR A 21 -7.86 6.90 0.16
C TYR A 21 -7.63 6.47 -1.30
N ALA A 22 -8.39 7.04 -2.23
CA ALA A 22 -8.14 6.94 -3.66
C ALA A 22 -7.48 8.20 -4.23
N GLY A 23 -7.35 9.28 -3.45
CA GLY A 23 -6.61 10.48 -3.80
C GLY A 23 -5.11 10.29 -3.75
N SER A 24 -4.36 11.15 -4.47
CA SER A 24 -2.89 11.16 -4.39
C SER A 24 -2.41 11.46 -2.96
N GLY A 25 -1.34 10.79 -2.53
CA GLY A 25 -0.81 10.95 -1.17
C GLY A 25 0.26 9.93 -0.83
N HIS A 26 0.93 10.14 0.31
CA HIS A 26 1.93 9.24 0.87
C HIS A 26 1.30 8.49 2.04
N TYR A 27 1.40 7.17 2.03
CA TYR A 27 0.78 6.29 3.01
C TYR A 27 1.82 5.36 3.61
N TYR A 28 2.00 5.43 4.91
CA TYR A 28 2.70 4.38 5.63
C TYR A 28 1.72 3.25 5.91
N ILE A 29 2.07 2.04 5.53
CA ILE A 29 1.23 0.86 5.74
C ILE A 29 1.98 -0.21 6.54
N THR A 30 1.23 -0.95 7.37
CA THR A 30 1.69 -2.16 8.03
C THR A 30 0.72 -3.29 7.74
N VAL A 31 1.23 -4.39 7.19
CA VAL A 31 0.45 -5.60 6.90
C VAL A 31 1.02 -6.75 7.71
N VAL A 32 0.20 -7.36 8.56
CA VAL A 32 0.64 -8.33 9.57
C VAL A 32 0.04 -9.71 9.28
N THR A 33 0.80 -10.77 9.54
CA THR A 33 0.32 -12.15 9.48
C THR A 33 -0.80 -12.42 10.48
N ALA A 34 -1.68 -13.36 10.18
CA ALA A 34 -2.65 -13.83 11.13
C ALA A 34 -1.94 -14.43 12.35
N GLY A 35 -2.44 -14.12 13.54
CA GLY A 35 -1.80 -14.59 14.78
C GLY A 35 -0.40 -14.02 15.05
N ARG A 36 0.13 -13.15 14.19
CA ARG A 36 1.52 -12.65 14.25
C ARG A 36 2.55 -13.76 14.10
N GLU A 37 2.21 -14.81 13.37
CA GLU A 37 3.12 -15.94 13.13
C GLU A 37 4.30 -15.51 12.26
N ARG A 38 5.51 -15.92 12.63
CA ARG A 38 6.75 -15.66 11.90
C ARG A 38 6.87 -16.64 10.72
N LEU A 39 6.36 -16.24 9.57
CA LEU A 39 6.24 -17.09 8.38
C LEU A 39 7.24 -16.77 7.29
N PHE A 40 7.90 -15.59 7.33
CA PHE A 40 8.64 -15.08 6.18
C PHE A 40 10.17 -15.21 6.30
N GLY A 41 10.65 -15.70 7.42
CA GLY A 41 12.09 -15.86 7.70
C GLY A 41 12.45 -15.38 9.10
N ASP A 42 13.73 -15.10 9.33
CA ASP A 42 14.28 -14.73 10.63
C ASP A 42 15.18 -13.51 10.54
N ILE A 43 15.34 -12.81 11.67
CA ILE A 43 16.33 -11.74 11.79
C ILE A 43 17.64 -12.35 12.32
N ILE A 44 18.69 -12.26 11.51
CA ILE A 44 20.03 -12.75 11.82
C ILE A 44 20.98 -11.55 11.80
N ASN A 45 21.64 -11.27 12.91
CA ASN A 45 22.58 -10.15 13.06
C ASN A 45 21.98 -8.76 12.70
N GLY A 46 20.66 -8.57 12.92
CA GLY A 46 19.99 -7.32 12.59
C GLY A 46 19.56 -7.19 11.13
N GLU A 47 19.66 -8.26 10.35
CA GLU A 47 19.24 -8.32 8.95
C GLU A 47 18.15 -9.36 8.76
N MET A 48 17.19 -9.09 7.87
CA MET A 48 16.13 -10.03 7.52
C MET A 48 16.65 -11.07 6.53
N VAL A 49 16.59 -12.34 6.92
CA VAL A 49 16.88 -13.48 6.05
C VAL A 49 15.57 -14.16 5.67
N LEU A 50 15.19 -14.02 4.41
CA LEU A 50 13.92 -14.55 3.88
C LEU A 50 14.01 -16.08 3.72
N ASN A 51 12.92 -16.76 4.03
CA ASN A 51 12.65 -18.11 3.56
C ASN A 51 11.85 -18.08 2.24
N ASP A 52 11.47 -19.24 1.71
CA ASP A 52 10.74 -19.34 0.44
C ASP A 52 9.41 -18.57 0.46
N LEU A 53 8.66 -18.61 1.57
CA LEU A 53 7.42 -17.85 1.72
C LEU A 53 7.70 -16.35 1.75
N GLY A 54 8.75 -15.94 2.47
CA GLY A 54 9.21 -14.56 2.51
C GLY A 54 9.60 -14.04 1.13
N GLN A 55 10.29 -14.87 0.34
CA GLN A 55 10.67 -14.50 -1.03
C GLN A 55 9.43 -14.30 -1.91
N ILE A 56 8.44 -15.20 -1.85
CA ILE A 56 7.17 -15.04 -2.58
C ILE A 56 6.45 -13.74 -2.19
N VAL A 57 6.39 -13.44 -0.89
CA VAL A 57 5.77 -12.20 -0.38
C VAL A 57 6.51 -10.97 -0.90
N TYR A 58 7.84 -11.00 -0.87
CA TYR A 58 8.70 -9.93 -1.37
C TYR A 58 8.45 -9.68 -2.85
N ASP A 59 8.54 -10.72 -3.68
CA ASP A 59 8.36 -10.62 -5.14
C ASP A 59 6.97 -10.11 -5.52
N GLU A 60 5.90 -10.62 -4.90
CA GLU A 60 4.52 -10.18 -5.15
C GLU A 60 4.28 -8.73 -4.69
N PHE A 61 5.00 -8.27 -3.65
CA PHE A 61 4.91 -6.87 -3.22
C PHE A 61 5.48 -5.95 -4.30
N PHE A 62 6.69 -6.21 -4.80
CA PHE A 62 7.31 -5.40 -5.86
C PHE A 62 6.56 -5.48 -7.18
N LYS A 63 6.13 -6.66 -7.60
CA LYS A 63 5.28 -6.86 -8.78
C LYS A 63 3.99 -6.02 -8.74
N SER A 64 3.47 -5.74 -7.55
CA SER A 64 2.30 -4.88 -7.40
C SER A 64 2.53 -3.45 -7.88
N PHE A 65 3.77 -2.95 -7.85
CA PHE A 65 4.16 -1.62 -8.36
C PHE A 65 4.43 -1.64 -9.86
N GLU A 66 4.91 -2.76 -10.40
CA GLU A 66 5.12 -2.91 -11.85
C GLU A 66 3.81 -2.87 -12.63
N ILE A 67 2.73 -3.41 -12.06
CA ILE A 67 1.42 -3.49 -12.73
C ILE A 67 0.51 -2.28 -12.47
N ARG A 68 0.96 -1.29 -11.67
CA ARG A 68 0.16 -0.13 -11.29
C ARG A 68 0.95 1.15 -11.46
N GLU A 69 0.69 1.85 -12.55
CA GLU A 69 1.37 3.11 -12.91
C GLU A 69 1.18 4.23 -11.89
N GLU A 70 0.07 4.18 -11.13
CA GLU A 70 -0.26 5.18 -10.12
C GLU A 70 0.47 4.97 -8.78
N LEU A 71 1.18 3.85 -8.59
CA LEU A 71 1.85 3.52 -7.34
C LEU A 71 3.36 3.63 -7.44
N PHE A 72 3.95 4.25 -6.43
CA PHE A 72 5.40 4.31 -6.24
C PHE A 72 5.76 3.82 -4.85
N LEU A 73 6.89 3.15 -4.76
CA LEU A 73 7.44 2.67 -3.51
C LEU A 73 8.43 3.69 -2.94
N GLY A 74 8.23 4.09 -1.69
CA GLY A 74 9.25 4.69 -0.85
C GLY A 74 10.04 3.62 -0.11
N GLU A 75 10.24 3.81 1.21
CA GLU A 75 10.92 2.81 2.03
C GLU A 75 10.05 1.56 2.25
N PHE A 76 10.73 0.41 2.35
CA PHE A 76 10.10 -0.89 2.54
C PHE A 76 10.97 -1.80 3.39
N VAL A 77 10.33 -2.58 4.25
CA VAL A 77 10.95 -3.71 4.94
C VAL A 77 9.97 -4.86 5.08
N LEU A 78 10.42 -6.08 4.80
CA LEU A 78 9.71 -7.31 5.15
C LEU A 78 10.36 -7.89 6.41
N MET A 79 9.52 -8.13 7.42
CA MET A 79 9.88 -8.67 8.73
C MET A 79 9.35 -10.11 8.87
N PRO A 80 9.77 -10.88 9.87
CA PRO A 80 9.35 -12.29 9.99
C PRO A 80 7.83 -12.51 9.98
N ASN A 81 7.03 -11.56 10.45
CA ASN A 81 5.58 -11.69 10.57
C ASN A 81 4.78 -10.49 10.06
N HIS A 82 5.43 -9.50 9.46
CA HIS A 82 4.75 -8.32 8.91
C HIS A 82 5.62 -7.62 7.87
N LEU A 83 5.05 -6.63 7.22
CA LEU A 83 5.79 -5.68 6.40
C LEU A 83 5.42 -4.25 6.77
N HIS A 84 6.38 -3.36 6.58
CA HIS A 84 6.18 -1.92 6.58
C HIS A 84 6.56 -1.35 5.23
N ALA A 85 5.78 -0.39 4.74
CA ALA A 85 6.11 0.32 3.51
C ALA A 85 5.57 1.76 3.52
N ILE A 86 6.28 2.65 2.85
CA ILE A 86 5.73 3.92 2.38
C ILE A 86 5.26 3.70 0.95
N VAL A 87 3.96 3.80 0.73
CA VAL A 87 3.32 3.69 -0.59
C VAL A 87 2.85 5.07 -1.02
N ILE A 88 3.32 5.50 -2.18
CA ILE A 88 2.96 6.79 -2.77
C ILE A 88 1.95 6.52 -3.87
N LEU A 89 0.76 7.11 -3.74
CA LEU A 89 -0.28 7.10 -4.75
C LEU A 89 -0.22 8.43 -5.50
N ASP A 90 0.10 8.38 -6.79
CA ASP A 90 0.11 9.56 -7.67
C ASP A 90 -0.68 9.30 -8.95
N LYS A 91 -1.83 9.94 -9.06
CA LYS A 91 -2.72 9.81 -10.22
C LYS A 91 -2.43 10.82 -11.34
N SER A 92 -1.50 11.74 -11.16
CA SER A 92 -1.16 12.73 -12.18
C SER A 92 -0.57 12.11 -13.45
N LYS A 93 0.05 10.94 -13.29
CA LYS A 93 0.65 10.17 -14.41
C LYS A 93 -0.33 9.23 -15.13
N CYS A 94 -1.53 9.03 -14.59
CA CYS A 94 -2.60 8.34 -15.32
C CYS A 94 -3.17 9.31 -16.37
N THR A 95 -2.41 9.64 -17.41
CA THR A 95 -2.93 10.35 -18.56
C THR A 95 -3.99 9.48 -19.20
N ASN A 96 -5.22 9.98 -19.19
CA ASN A 96 -6.31 9.46 -19.99
C ASN A 96 -5.83 9.29 -21.43
N VAL A 97 -5.57 8.07 -21.87
CA VAL A 97 -5.76 7.73 -23.26
C VAL A 97 -7.27 7.70 -23.44
N GLY A 98 -7.85 8.89 -23.51
CA GLY A 98 -9.18 9.06 -24.05
C GLY A 98 -9.08 8.61 -25.52
N VAL A 99 -9.70 7.49 -25.83
CA VAL A 99 -10.07 7.17 -27.21
C VAL A 99 -11.10 8.24 -27.61
N GLY A 100 -10.58 9.36 -28.10
CA GLY A 100 -11.37 10.34 -28.84
C GLY A 100 -11.58 9.77 -30.23
N THR A 101 -12.78 9.34 -30.52
CA THR A 101 -13.25 9.25 -31.91
C THR A 101 -13.28 10.67 -32.48
N ASP A 102 -12.65 10.77 -33.63
CA ASP A 102 -12.66 11.82 -34.64
C ASP A 102 -11.44 12.76 -34.70
N GLY A 103 -10.79 12.54 -35.82
CA GLY A 103 -9.84 13.22 -36.64
C GLY A 103 -9.54 14.72 -36.37
N ASP A 104 -8.26 15.01 -36.17
CA ASP A 104 -7.52 15.92 -37.04
C ASP A 104 -6.07 15.95 -36.58
N ILE A 105 -5.18 15.53 -37.46
CA ILE A 105 -3.73 15.65 -37.32
C ILE A 105 -3.35 17.05 -37.75
N VAL A 106 -2.89 17.88 -36.83
CA VAL A 106 -2.05 19.04 -37.16
C VAL A 106 -0.76 18.95 -36.37
N GLY A 107 0.29 18.62 -37.08
CA GLY A 107 1.65 18.66 -36.59
C GLY A 107 2.16 20.11 -36.47
N THR A 108 2.90 20.38 -35.40
CA THR A 108 3.94 21.41 -35.42
C THR A 108 5.08 21.04 -34.45
N ASN A 109 6.21 20.86 -35.07
CA ASN A 109 7.61 21.00 -34.66
C ASN A 109 7.98 21.48 -33.25
N GLY A 110 8.81 20.70 -32.61
CA GLY A 110 10.18 20.96 -32.18
C GLY A 110 10.43 22.16 -31.28
N ASN A 111 10.87 21.88 -30.04
CA ASN A 111 12.13 22.47 -29.53
C ASN A 111 12.61 21.68 -28.30
N VAL A 112 13.77 21.07 -28.47
CA VAL A 112 14.59 20.57 -27.37
C VAL A 112 15.19 21.80 -26.70
N MET A 113 14.96 21.95 -25.40
CA MET A 113 15.76 22.85 -24.59
C MET A 113 16.13 22.11 -23.31
N GLU A 114 17.38 21.67 -23.27
CA GLU A 114 18.08 21.29 -22.06
C GLU A 114 18.16 22.49 -21.14
N THR A 115 17.68 22.36 -19.93
CA THR A 115 18.12 23.23 -18.84
C THR A 115 18.35 22.37 -17.59
N HIS A 116 19.61 22.33 -17.19
CA HIS A 116 20.03 21.98 -15.85
C HIS A 116 19.36 22.91 -14.84
N GLY A 117 18.84 22.34 -13.74
CA GLY A 117 18.60 23.19 -12.61
C GLY A 117 17.46 22.73 -11.70
N HIS A 118 17.85 22.32 -10.52
CA HIS A 118 17.09 22.39 -9.27
C HIS A 118 15.88 21.46 -9.07
N VAL A 119 16.12 20.45 -8.26
CA VAL A 119 15.06 19.72 -7.54
C VAL A 119 14.46 20.66 -6.48
N GLU A 120 13.46 21.43 -6.86
CA GLU A 120 12.65 22.19 -5.91
C GLU A 120 11.41 21.38 -5.48
N THR A 121 11.46 20.94 -4.24
CA THR A 121 10.37 20.79 -3.27
C THR A 121 8.93 20.66 -3.81
N HIS A 122 8.54 19.46 -4.19
CA HIS A 122 7.15 19.13 -4.55
C HIS A 122 6.18 19.04 -3.35
N GLY A 123 6.69 19.17 -2.11
CA GLY A 123 5.90 18.97 -0.89
C GLY A 123 4.83 20.05 -0.61
N ARG A 124 5.10 21.32 -0.88
CA ARG A 124 4.17 22.42 -0.53
C ARG A 124 2.98 22.57 -1.49
N ALA A 125 3.20 22.37 -2.79
CA ALA A 125 2.14 22.45 -3.78
C ALA A 125 1.15 21.29 -3.65
N SER A 126 1.63 20.10 -3.30
CA SER A 126 0.81 18.91 -3.05
C SER A 126 -0.14 19.11 -1.85
N LEU A 127 0.33 19.72 -0.77
CA LEU A 127 -0.48 19.94 0.45
C LEU A 127 -1.59 21.00 0.25
N GLN A 128 -1.33 22.05 -0.53
CA GLN A 128 -2.35 23.06 -0.85
C GLN A 128 -3.41 22.49 -1.79
N TYR A 129 -3.02 21.72 -2.79
CA TYR A 129 -3.93 21.06 -3.71
C TYR A 129 -4.83 20.04 -2.99
N GLN A 130 -4.28 19.27 -2.05
CA GLN A 130 -5.04 18.33 -1.23
C GLN A 130 -6.09 19.01 -0.35
N ARG A 131 -5.79 20.18 0.22
CA ARG A 131 -6.75 20.95 1.05
C ARG A 131 -7.92 21.48 0.22
N GLN A 132 -7.68 21.96 -0.99
CA GLN A 132 -8.75 22.46 -1.88
C GLN A 132 -9.66 21.33 -2.38
N TYR A 133 -9.09 20.16 -2.69
CA TYR A 133 -9.85 19.00 -3.14
C TYR A 133 -10.76 18.43 -2.05
N GLN A 134 -10.32 18.44 -0.80
CA GLN A 134 -11.13 17.99 0.34
C GLN A 134 -12.34 18.88 0.62
N GLN A 135 -12.21 20.19 0.46
CA GLN A 135 -13.33 21.11 0.69
C GLN A 135 -14.45 20.98 -0.35
N GLN A 136 -14.13 20.58 -1.57
CA GLN A 136 -15.11 20.37 -2.64
C GLN A 136 -15.89 19.04 -2.52
N GLN A 137 -15.29 17.99 -1.94
CA GLN A 137 -15.96 16.69 -1.81
C GLN A 137 -16.91 16.59 -0.61
N CYS A 138 -16.76 17.42 0.41
CA CYS A 138 -17.67 17.45 1.58
C CYS A 138 -19.11 17.89 1.26
N GLN A 139 -19.38 18.44 0.09
CA GLN A 139 -20.69 19.04 -0.23
C GLN A 139 -21.64 18.14 -1.04
N GLN A 140 -21.26 16.91 -1.44
CA GLN A 140 -22.05 16.13 -2.42
C GLN A 140 -22.57 14.76 -1.98
N GLN A 141 -22.57 14.38 -0.70
CA GLN A 141 -23.07 13.05 -0.32
C GLN A 141 -24.24 13.08 0.67
N THR A 142 -25.46 12.85 0.16
CA THR A 142 -26.70 12.68 0.94
C THR A 142 -27.20 11.23 1.05
N THR A 143 -26.46 10.22 0.59
CA THR A 143 -26.80 8.80 0.76
C THR A 143 -25.69 8.07 1.53
N PRO A 144 -26.03 7.18 2.50
CA PRO A 144 -24.99 6.42 3.19
C PRO A 144 -24.28 5.53 2.19
N PRO A 145 -22.94 5.62 2.05
CA PRO A 145 -22.21 4.89 1.03
C PRO A 145 -22.28 3.40 1.33
N GLN A 146 -22.82 2.64 0.40
CA GLN A 146 -22.61 1.21 0.34
C GLN A 146 -21.09 1.00 0.17
N PHE A 147 -20.47 0.24 1.09
CA PHE A 147 -19.03 0.02 1.09
C PHE A 147 -18.60 -0.67 -0.21
N GLN A 148 -18.24 0.12 -1.19
CA GLN A 148 -17.54 -0.33 -2.40
C GLN A 148 -16.07 0.06 -2.29
N ARG A 149 -15.19 -0.93 -2.48
CA ARG A 149 -13.75 -0.68 -2.53
C ARG A 149 -13.45 0.11 -3.80
N GLN A 150 -12.99 1.35 -3.67
CA GLN A 150 -12.65 2.17 -4.81
C GLN A 150 -11.45 1.56 -5.56
N PRO A 151 -11.50 1.46 -6.90
CA PRO A 151 -10.35 1.06 -7.70
C PRO A 151 -9.21 2.09 -7.56
N LYS A 152 -7.98 1.67 -7.84
CA LYS A 152 -6.79 2.54 -7.75
C LYS A 152 -6.69 3.28 -6.40
N SER A 153 -6.91 2.57 -5.30
CA SER A 153 -6.81 3.08 -3.93
C SER A 153 -5.84 2.23 -3.13
N ILE A 154 -5.32 2.77 -2.02
CA ILE A 154 -4.48 1.99 -1.09
C ILE A 154 -5.18 0.71 -0.64
N SER A 155 -6.50 0.78 -0.45
CA SER A 155 -7.29 -0.40 -0.07
C SER A 155 -7.35 -1.48 -1.14
N SER A 156 -7.47 -1.07 -2.40
CA SER A 156 -7.48 -2.01 -3.53
C SER A 156 -6.10 -2.61 -3.76
N PHE A 157 -5.04 -1.81 -3.56
CA PHE A 157 -3.66 -2.27 -3.59
C PHE A 157 -3.41 -3.36 -2.55
N VAL A 158 -3.62 -3.06 -1.25
CA VAL A 158 -3.37 -4.02 -0.16
C VAL A 158 -4.20 -5.30 -0.32
N ALA A 159 -5.46 -5.18 -0.78
CA ALA A 159 -6.29 -6.36 -0.99
C ALA A 159 -5.82 -7.21 -2.17
N GLY A 160 -5.39 -6.58 -3.28
CA GLY A 160 -4.80 -7.27 -4.42
C GLY A 160 -3.51 -7.99 -4.02
N PHE A 161 -2.61 -7.29 -3.35
CA PHE A 161 -1.37 -7.86 -2.82
C PHE A 161 -1.62 -9.08 -1.92
N LYS A 162 -2.50 -8.96 -0.91
CA LYS A 162 -2.83 -10.09 -0.02
C LYS A 162 -3.40 -11.29 -0.79
N SER A 163 -4.23 -11.04 -1.79
CA SER A 163 -4.84 -12.11 -2.60
C SER A 163 -3.83 -12.78 -3.52
N SER A 164 -2.99 -12.01 -4.22
CA SER A 164 -1.95 -12.55 -5.11
C SER A 164 -0.91 -13.35 -4.34
N THR A 165 -0.48 -12.87 -3.17
CA THR A 165 0.46 -13.58 -2.31
C THR A 165 -0.07 -14.95 -1.90
N ILE A 166 -1.34 -15.04 -1.44
CA ILE A 166 -1.96 -16.32 -1.07
C ILE A 166 -1.97 -17.27 -2.28
N LYS A 167 -2.37 -16.75 -3.44
CA LYS A 167 -2.39 -17.55 -4.67
C LYS A 167 -1.01 -18.08 -5.04
N GLN A 168 0.02 -17.25 -5.01
CA GLN A 168 1.39 -17.66 -5.36
C GLN A 168 1.95 -18.68 -4.36
N ILE A 169 1.64 -18.53 -3.07
CA ILE A 169 2.03 -19.52 -2.05
C ILE A 169 1.31 -20.85 -2.31
N ASP A 170 0.01 -20.83 -2.62
CA ASP A 170 -0.75 -22.04 -2.92
C ASP A 170 -0.21 -22.75 -4.17
N ASP A 171 0.10 -21.98 -5.22
CA ASP A 171 0.72 -22.49 -6.45
C ASP A 171 2.12 -23.10 -6.17
N TRP A 172 2.92 -22.48 -5.29
CA TRP A 172 4.22 -22.97 -4.86
C TRP A 172 4.12 -24.26 -4.04
N ILE A 173 3.14 -24.36 -3.12
CA ILE A 173 2.88 -25.59 -2.34
C ILE A 173 2.56 -26.75 -3.29
N ASP A 174 1.66 -26.50 -4.27
CA ASP A 174 1.27 -27.52 -5.25
C ASP A 174 2.46 -27.96 -6.14
N ALA A 175 3.23 -26.99 -6.66
CA ALA A 175 4.35 -27.25 -7.54
C ALA A 175 5.47 -28.07 -6.85
N ASN A 176 5.65 -27.90 -5.55
CA ASN A 176 6.67 -28.60 -4.76
C ASN A 176 6.11 -29.81 -4.00
N ASN A 177 4.84 -30.17 -4.19
CA ASN A 177 4.16 -31.27 -3.51
C ASN A 177 4.32 -31.23 -1.97
N LEU A 178 4.22 -30.05 -1.37
CA LEU A 178 4.41 -29.86 0.05
C LEU A 178 3.16 -30.28 0.84
N THR A 179 3.38 -30.83 2.04
CA THR A 179 2.29 -31.21 2.96
C THR A 179 1.75 -30.03 3.78
N MET A 180 2.27 -28.83 3.56
CA MET A 180 1.83 -27.62 4.26
C MET A 180 0.37 -27.30 3.93
N ALA A 181 -0.40 -26.90 4.96
CA ALA A 181 -1.80 -26.51 4.78
C ALA A 181 -1.88 -25.18 4.00
N LYS A 182 -2.74 -25.14 2.97
CA LYS A 182 -3.01 -23.93 2.20
C LYS A 182 -3.70 -22.86 3.02
N PHE A 183 -3.41 -21.61 2.66
CA PHE A 183 -4.03 -20.47 3.32
C PHE A 183 -5.43 -20.19 2.77
N ASN A 184 -6.39 -19.99 3.67
CA ASN A 184 -7.79 -19.77 3.34
C ASN A 184 -8.50 -18.99 4.47
N LYS A 185 -9.84 -18.88 4.39
CA LYS A 185 -10.63 -18.16 5.39
C LYS A 185 -10.51 -18.73 6.81
N ASN A 186 -10.32 -20.04 6.96
CA ASN A 186 -10.20 -20.71 8.27
C ASN A 186 -8.73 -20.77 8.74
N ASN A 187 -7.79 -20.69 7.81
CA ASN A 187 -6.35 -20.61 8.04
C ASN A 187 -5.80 -19.37 7.30
N PRO A 188 -6.04 -18.16 7.77
CA PRO A 188 -5.65 -16.95 7.03
C PRO A 188 -4.14 -16.70 7.13
N LEU A 189 -3.50 -16.32 6.02
CA LEU A 189 -2.13 -15.82 6.02
C LEU A 189 -2.02 -14.44 6.68
N TRP A 190 -2.95 -13.55 6.36
CA TRP A 190 -2.93 -12.16 6.78
C TRP A 190 -4.05 -11.82 7.75
N GLN A 191 -3.81 -10.89 8.65
CA GLN A 191 -4.91 -10.23 9.38
C GLN A 191 -5.88 -9.59 8.38
N SER A 192 -7.17 -9.58 8.73
CA SER A 192 -8.22 -9.02 7.86
C SER A 192 -8.02 -7.54 7.54
N ASN A 193 -7.57 -6.78 8.52
CA ASN A 193 -7.23 -5.37 8.39
C ASN A 193 -5.73 -5.18 8.14
N TYR A 194 -5.34 -3.94 7.87
CA TYR A 194 -3.98 -3.44 7.89
C TYR A 194 -3.97 -2.09 8.59
N HIS A 195 -2.83 -1.67 9.08
CA HIS A 195 -2.65 -0.33 9.61
C HIS A 195 -2.22 0.60 8.48
N ASP A 196 -2.79 1.80 8.42
CA ASP A 196 -2.39 2.86 7.53
C ASP A 196 -2.28 4.18 8.26
N HIS A 197 -1.32 4.99 7.85
CA HIS A 197 -1.10 6.34 8.34
C HIS A 197 -0.79 7.26 7.15
N ILE A 198 -1.41 8.44 7.12
CA ILE A 198 -1.26 9.41 6.05
C ILE A 198 -0.10 10.33 6.39
N ILE A 199 0.96 10.28 5.62
CA ILE A 199 2.15 11.14 5.77
C ILE A 199 1.85 12.53 5.22
N ARG A 200 2.00 13.56 6.04
CA ARG A 200 1.54 14.92 5.73
C ARG A 200 2.64 15.93 5.48
N ASN A 201 3.86 15.60 5.84
CA ASN A 201 5.01 16.49 5.70
C ASN A 201 6.32 15.68 5.59
N GLU A 202 7.37 16.35 5.17
CA GLU A 202 8.69 15.76 4.95
C GLU A 202 9.32 15.22 6.23
N THR A 203 9.19 15.92 7.34
CA THR A 203 9.74 15.46 8.64
C THR A 203 9.12 14.11 9.04
N GLU A 204 7.81 13.97 8.87
CA GLU A 204 7.11 12.73 9.16
C GLU A 204 7.54 11.60 8.20
N TYR A 205 7.73 11.92 6.91
CA TYR A 205 8.26 10.99 5.92
C TYR A 205 9.64 10.47 6.33
N LEU A 206 10.56 11.35 6.67
CA LEU A 206 11.92 10.99 7.06
C LEU A 206 11.94 10.15 8.35
N ASN A 207 11.13 10.50 9.34
CA ASN A 207 11.03 9.73 10.60
C ASN A 207 10.52 8.31 10.36
N ILE A 208 9.52 8.16 9.50
CA ILE A 208 8.96 6.85 9.15
C ILE A 208 9.95 6.05 8.30
N SER A 209 10.66 6.69 7.36
CA SER A 209 11.72 6.05 6.58
C SER A 209 12.81 5.49 7.48
N ASP A 210 13.29 6.29 8.42
CA ASP A 210 14.32 5.87 9.39
C ASP A 210 13.84 4.71 10.27
N TYR A 211 12.58 4.75 10.72
CA TYR A 211 11.95 3.65 11.46
C TYR A 211 11.91 2.36 10.62
N ILE A 212 11.52 2.43 9.35
CA ILE A 212 11.45 1.26 8.45
C ILE A 212 12.84 0.65 8.26
N ILE A 213 13.85 1.49 7.99
CA ILE A 213 15.23 1.05 7.75
C ILE A 213 15.82 0.37 8.99
N ARG A 214 15.54 0.90 10.19
CA ARG A 214 16.09 0.36 11.44
C ARG A 214 15.33 -0.84 11.99
N ASN A 215 14.13 -1.09 11.50
CA ASN A 215 13.24 -2.11 12.05
C ASN A 215 13.90 -3.48 12.25
N PRO A 216 14.71 -4.03 11.29
CA PRO A 216 15.39 -5.30 11.51
C PRO A 216 16.38 -5.29 12.68
N MET A 217 17.11 -4.20 12.89
CA MET A 217 18.06 -4.06 14.01
C MET A 217 17.33 -3.96 15.36
N GLU A 218 16.15 -3.33 15.35
CA GLU A 218 15.31 -3.09 16.54
C GLU A 218 14.24 -4.20 16.72
N TRP A 219 14.32 -5.30 15.97
CA TRP A 219 13.33 -6.39 15.98
C TRP A 219 12.98 -6.90 17.37
N LYS A 220 13.94 -6.97 18.29
CA LYS A 220 13.71 -7.46 19.66
C LYS A 220 12.76 -6.56 20.46
N GLU A 221 12.78 -5.27 20.16
CA GLU A 221 11.97 -4.24 20.80
C GLU A 221 10.63 -4.01 20.08
N ASP A 222 10.44 -4.62 18.89
CA ASP A 222 9.25 -4.42 18.08
C ASP A 222 8.01 -4.97 18.79
N SER A 223 6.97 -4.15 18.85
CA SER A 223 5.66 -4.49 19.44
C SER A 223 4.95 -5.65 18.73
N LEU A 224 5.31 -5.95 17.48
CA LEU A 224 4.80 -7.07 16.69
C LEU A 224 5.61 -8.36 16.90
N ASN A 225 6.78 -8.28 17.51
CA ASN A 225 7.63 -9.41 17.87
C ASN A 225 7.12 -10.12 19.15
N ARG A 226 5.93 -10.70 19.10
CA ARG A 226 5.33 -11.39 20.25
C ARG A 226 4.79 -12.74 19.86
#